data_84c437ca773a7112a42da4c7f6b03301
#
_entry.id   84c437ca773a7112a42da4c7f6b03301
#
_cell.length_a   1.000
_cell.length_b   1.000
_cell.length_c   1.000
_cell.angle_alpha   90.00
_cell.angle_beta   90.00
_cell.angle_gamma   90.00
#
_symmetry.space_group_name_H-M   'P 1'
#
loop_
_entity.id
_entity.type
_entity.pdbx_description
1 polymer ?
#
loop_
_entity_poly.entity_id
_entity_poly.type
_entity_poly.pdbx_seq_one_letter_code
_entity_poly.pdbx_strand_id
1 'polypeptide(L)'
;MSDLKETKISSEKVFSGRYLDLYLDKVKLPNGKTSTREWIDHPGAVCIIPILPDGNICLIRQFRYGPKDEFIEIPAGKLDEGEKPIDCAHRELEEETGYRTNKLTFLTNIHPAIGFPNEKMWMYLAEDLIQTENNLDLDEFWNYFPHL
;
A
#
# COMPACT_ATOMS: atom_id res chain seq x y z
N MET A 1 9.37 14.67 -28.46
CA MET A 1 9.79 13.55 -27.57
C MET A 1 9.27 12.26 -28.19
N SER A 2 10.09 11.22 -28.29
CA SER A 2 9.66 9.89 -28.77
C SER A 2 8.62 9.32 -27.81
N ASP A 3 7.57 8.69 -28.33
CA ASP A 3 6.61 7.93 -27.52
C ASP A 3 7.35 6.75 -26.87
N LEU A 4 7.31 6.66 -25.53
CA LEU A 4 7.92 5.55 -24.76
C LEU A 4 6.94 4.44 -24.46
N LYS A 5 5.69 4.55 -24.95
CA LYS A 5 4.62 3.61 -24.65
C LYS A 5 4.89 2.23 -25.24
N GLU A 6 4.81 1.22 -24.40
CA GLU A 6 4.79 -0.19 -24.80
C GLU A 6 3.35 -0.65 -25.03
N THR A 7 3.15 -1.55 -25.98
CA THR A 7 1.81 -2.09 -26.28
C THR A 7 1.78 -3.59 -25.97
N LYS A 8 0.86 -4.00 -25.13
CA LYS A 8 0.64 -5.42 -24.80
C LYS A 8 0.17 -6.20 -26.04
N ILE A 9 0.84 -7.31 -26.32
CA ILE A 9 0.50 -8.24 -27.40
C ILE A 9 -0.29 -9.41 -26.81
N SER A 10 0.20 -10.02 -25.72
CA SER A 10 -0.45 -11.11 -25.01
C SER A 10 -0.09 -11.06 -23.52
N SER A 11 -0.87 -11.73 -22.69
CA SER A 11 -0.68 -11.82 -21.26
C SER A 11 -0.93 -13.26 -20.82
N GLU A 12 -0.10 -13.76 -19.93
CA GLU A 12 -0.27 -15.05 -19.28
C GLU A 12 -0.13 -14.87 -17.78
N LYS A 13 -1.08 -15.39 -16.99
CA LYS A 13 -0.95 -15.46 -15.53
C LYS A 13 -0.12 -16.70 -15.21
N VAL A 14 1.14 -16.51 -14.81
CA VAL A 14 2.08 -17.60 -14.55
C VAL A 14 2.07 -18.08 -13.10
N PHE A 15 1.53 -17.26 -12.18
CA PHE A 15 1.31 -17.65 -10.79
C PHE A 15 0.09 -16.92 -10.23
N SER A 16 -0.69 -17.62 -9.40
CA SER A 16 -1.80 -17.06 -8.64
C SER A 16 -1.66 -17.49 -7.18
N GLY A 17 -1.36 -16.55 -6.30
CA GLY A 17 -1.25 -16.75 -4.86
C GLY A 17 -2.53 -16.32 -4.13
N ARG A 18 -2.45 -16.26 -2.79
CA ARG A 18 -3.57 -15.75 -1.97
C ARG A 18 -3.78 -14.24 -2.16
N TYR A 19 -2.70 -13.48 -2.38
CA TYR A 19 -2.73 -12.01 -2.44
C TYR A 19 -2.16 -11.43 -3.73
N LEU A 20 -1.34 -12.19 -4.45
CA LEU A 20 -0.59 -11.68 -5.58
C LEU A 20 -0.77 -12.59 -6.79
N ASP A 21 -1.01 -11.97 -7.92
CA ASP A 21 -0.99 -12.61 -9.23
C ASP A 21 0.24 -12.12 -10.01
N LEU A 22 1.04 -13.07 -10.53
CA LEU A 22 2.19 -12.76 -11.38
C LEU A 22 1.83 -13.02 -12.84
N TYR A 23 2.08 -12.03 -13.66
CA TYR A 23 1.85 -12.05 -15.11
C TYR A 23 3.14 -12.00 -15.89
N LEU A 24 3.18 -12.72 -17.02
CA LEU A 24 4.17 -12.62 -18.08
C LEU A 24 3.50 -12.06 -19.33
N ASP A 25 3.81 -10.81 -19.64
CA ASP A 25 3.30 -10.13 -20.83
C ASP A 25 4.31 -10.14 -21.95
N LYS A 26 3.86 -10.40 -23.19
CA LYS A 26 4.60 -10.09 -24.40
C LYS A 26 4.19 -8.69 -24.87
N VAL A 27 5.19 -7.83 -25.09
CA VAL A 27 4.96 -6.42 -25.45
C VAL A 27 5.69 -6.04 -26.72
N LYS A 28 5.13 -5.05 -27.43
CA LYS A 28 5.79 -4.34 -28.53
C LYS A 28 6.41 -3.06 -27.99
N LEU A 29 7.71 -2.92 -28.19
CA LEU A 29 8.49 -1.75 -27.79
C LEU A 29 8.28 -0.57 -28.76
N PRO A 30 8.60 0.68 -28.37
CA PRO A 30 8.53 1.86 -29.24
C PRO A 30 9.32 1.73 -30.54
N ASN A 31 10.40 0.97 -30.54
CA ASN A 31 11.24 0.70 -31.73
C ASN A 31 10.69 -0.42 -32.64
N GLY A 32 9.49 -0.94 -32.34
CA GLY A 32 8.83 -2.00 -33.10
C GLY A 32 9.25 -3.43 -32.76
N LYS A 33 10.29 -3.63 -31.95
CA LYS A 33 10.73 -4.96 -31.49
C LYS A 33 9.78 -5.50 -30.42
N THR A 34 9.86 -6.80 -30.15
CA THR A 34 9.12 -7.45 -29.05
C THR A 34 10.02 -7.73 -27.86
N SER A 35 9.43 -7.72 -26.67
CA SER A 35 10.09 -8.09 -25.41
C SER A 35 9.08 -8.72 -24.48
N THR A 36 9.50 -9.17 -23.30
CA THR A 36 8.63 -9.66 -22.22
C THR A 36 8.68 -8.72 -21.02
N ARG A 37 7.58 -8.73 -20.24
CA ARG A 37 7.46 -8.04 -18.94
C ARG A 37 6.88 -9.00 -17.93
N GLU A 38 7.55 -9.12 -16.80
CA GLU A 38 7.02 -9.78 -15.62
C GLU A 38 6.50 -8.70 -14.68
N TRP A 39 5.27 -8.87 -14.21
CA TRP A 39 4.66 -7.89 -13.33
C TRP A 39 3.66 -8.52 -12.38
N ILE A 40 3.47 -7.89 -11.23
CA ILE A 40 2.55 -8.31 -10.18
C ILE A 40 1.32 -7.43 -10.21
N ASP A 41 0.15 -8.05 -10.26
CA ASP A 41 -1.12 -7.36 -10.06
C ASP A 41 -1.41 -7.22 -8.57
N HIS A 42 -1.57 -5.96 -8.13
CA HIS A 42 -1.76 -5.57 -6.74
C HIS A 42 -3.04 -4.75 -6.60
N PRO A 43 -3.89 -4.99 -5.58
CA PRO A 43 -5.17 -4.28 -5.40
C PRO A 43 -5.01 -2.77 -5.15
N GLY A 44 -3.82 -2.35 -4.78
CA GLY A 44 -3.54 -1.03 -4.25
C GLY A 44 -3.48 -1.06 -2.72
N ALA A 45 -2.99 0.03 -2.14
CA ALA A 45 -2.83 0.19 -0.70
C ALA A 45 -3.07 1.63 -0.28
N VAL A 46 -3.26 1.85 0.99
CA VAL A 46 -3.23 3.16 1.62
C VAL A 46 -2.06 3.24 2.59
N CYS A 47 -1.59 4.44 2.88
CA CYS A 47 -0.76 4.73 4.04
C CYS A 47 -1.24 6.03 4.70
N ILE A 48 -1.12 6.09 6.01
CA ILE A 48 -1.66 7.16 6.82
C ILE A 48 -0.54 7.78 7.65
N ILE A 49 -0.52 9.11 7.73
CA ILE A 49 0.35 9.87 8.65
C ILE A 49 -0.54 10.37 9.79
N PRO A 50 -0.62 9.66 10.94
CA PRO A 50 -1.47 10.05 12.04
C PRO A 50 -0.72 11.03 12.94
N ILE A 51 -1.30 12.22 13.14
CA ILE A 51 -0.78 13.25 14.03
C ILE A 51 -1.44 13.14 15.39
N LEU A 52 -0.66 12.78 16.40
CA LEU A 52 -1.09 12.69 17.78
C LEU A 52 -1.42 14.09 18.37
N PRO A 53 -2.19 14.18 19.48
CA PRO A 53 -2.54 15.46 20.11
C PRO A 53 -1.32 16.28 20.57
N ASP A 54 -0.20 15.65 20.82
CA ASP A 54 1.07 16.30 21.19
C ASP A 54 1.91 16.75 19.99
N GLY A 55 1.43 16.51 18.74
CA GLY A 55 2.09 16.85 17.49
C GLY A 55 3.07 15.80 16.97
N ASN A 56 3.26 14.69 17.67
CA ASN A 56 4.09 13.58 17.19
C ASN A 56 3.35 12.75 16.14
N ILE A 57 4.09 11.96 15.36
CA ILE A 57 3.54 11.00 14.40
C ILE A 57 3.40 9.64 15.09
N CYS A 58 2.23 9.02 14.94
CA CYS A 58 2.05 7.63 15.35
C CYS A 58 2.71 6.69 14.34
N LEU A 59 3.61 5.83 14.82
CA LEU A 59 4.31 4.82 14.03
C LEU A 59 4.01 3.43 14.59
N ILE A 60 4.10 2.42 13.75
CA ILE A 60 4.00 1.01 14.11
C ILE A 60 5.35 0.33 13.86
N ARG A 61 5.68 -0.72 14.63
CA ARG A 61 6.82 -1.59 14.37
C ARG A 61 6.32 -2.97 14.00
N GLN A 62 6.72 -3.45 12.84
CA GLN A 62 6.22 -4.68 12.26
C GLN A 62 7.38 -5.51 11.69
N PHE A 63 7.32 -6.84 11.87
CA PHE A 63 8.23 -7.77 11.19
C PHE A 63 7.76 -7.99 9.75
N ARG A 64 8.61 -7.67 8.78
CA ARG A 64 8.34 -7.91 7.37
C ARG A 64 9.03 -9.21 6.92
N TYR A 65 8.22 -10.23 6.59
CA TYR A 65 8.73 -11.57 6.27
C TYR A 65 9.62 -11.60 5.03
N GLY A 66 9.40 -10.75 4.03
CA GLY A 66 10.22 -10.68 2.82
C GLY A 66 11.68 -10.36 3.13
N PRO A 67 11.99 -9.20 3.72
CA PRO A 67 13.35 -8.80 4.11
C PRO A 67 13.86 -9.53 5.36
N LYS A 68 13.01 -10.26 6.12
CA LYS A 68 13.35 -10.95 7.37
C LYS A 68 13.84 -10.02 8.47
N ASP A 69 13.24 -8.83 8.57
CA ASP A 69 13.64 -7.81 9.52
C ASP A 69 12.44 -7.03 10.06
N GLU A 70 12.65 -6.28 11.14
CA GLU A 70 11.65 -5.38 11.73
C GLU A 70 11.82 -3.96 11.18
N PHE A 71 10.70 -3.33 10.88
CA PHE A 71 10.64 -1.96 10.36
C PHE A 71 9.73 -1.08 11.21
N ILE A 72 10.10 0.20 11.30
CA ILE A 72 9.24 1.24 11.83
C ILE A 72 8.58 1.94 10.65
N GLU A 73 7.27 1.94 10.63
CA GLU A 73 6.47 2.34 9.47
C GLU A 73 5.30 3.23 9.91
N ILE A 74 4.80 4.03 8.99
CA ILE A 74 3.46 4.62 9.14
C ILE A 74 2.42 3.53 8.89
N PRO A 75 1.24 3.59 9.54
CA PRO A 75 0.14 2.66 9.28
C PRO A 75 -0.18 2.55 7.79
N ALA A 76 -0.35 1.32 7.31
CA ALA A 76 -0.57 1.06 5.89
C ALA A 76 -1.21 -0.30 5.64
N GLY A 77 -2.22 -0.35 4.78
CA GLY A 77 -2.86 -1.59 4.42
C GLY A 77 -3.38 -1.65 2.99
N LYS A 78 -3.72 -2.86 2.56
CA LYS A 78 -4.23 -3.14 1.21
C LYS A 78 -5.72 -2.84 1.13
N LEU A 79 -6.16 -2.41 -0.05
CA LEU A 79 -7.59 -2.28 -0.34
C LEU A 79 -8.24 -3.66 -0.43
N ASP A 80 -9.38 -3.82 0.19
CA ASP A 80 -10.30 -4.92 -0.06
C ASP A 80 -10.99 -4.78 -1.42
N GLU A 81 -11.57 -5.88 -1.92
CA GLU A 81 -12.27 -5.87 -3.20
C GLU A 81 -13.43 -4.87 -3.20
N GLY A 82 -13.34 -3.86 -4.07
CA GLY A 82 -14.34 -2.80 -4.19
C GLY A 82 -14.27 -1.71 -3.12
N GLU A 83 -13.31 -1.77 -2.20
CA GLU A 83 -13.11 -0.77 -1.17
C GLU A 83 -12.56 0.53 -1.77
N LYS A 84 -13.05 1.67 -1.27
CA LYS A 84 -12.49 2.98 -1.65
C LYS A 84 -11.27 3.29 -0.80
N PRO A 85 -10.24 3.97 -1.36
CA PRO A 85 -9.03 4.30 -0.61
C PRO A 85 -9.27 5.08 0.69
N ILE A 86 -10.28 5.95 0.74
CA ILE A 86 -10.61 6.72 1.95
C ILE A 86 -11.22 5.81 3.03
N ASP A 87 -12.05 4.85 2.66
CA ASP A 87 -12.68 3.92 3.59
C ASP A 87 -11.62 2.95 4.17
N CYS A 88 -10.72 2.44 3.30
CA CYS A 88 -9.54 1.68 3.69
C CYS A 88 -8.66 2.46 4.68
N ALA A 89 -8.40 3.74 4.42
CA ALA A 89 -7.57 4.54 5.31
C ALA A 89 -8.20 4.73 6.71
N HIS A 90 -9.52 4.83 6.81
CA HIS A 90 -10.20 4.85 8.10
C HIS A 90 -10.08 3.51 8.83
N ARG A 91 -10.30 2.39 8.12
CA ARG A 91 -10.22 1.03 8.67
C ARG A 91 -8.80 0.74 9.18
N GLU A 92 -7.77 0.90 8.33
CA GLU A 92 -6.38 0.62 8.68
C GLU A 92 -5.86 1.52 9.82
N LEU A 93 -6.26 2.79 9.85
CA LEU A 93 -5.92 3.68 10.97
C LEU A 93 -6.45 3.12 12.29
N GLU A 94 -7.70 2.67 12.33
CA GLU A 94 -8.31 2.15 13.55
C GLU A 94 -7.73 0.78 13.92
N GLU A 95 -7.60 -0.13 12.97
CA GLU A 95 -7.06 -1.48 13.17
C GLU A 95 -5.61 -1.43 13.67
N GLU A 96 -4.72 -0.71 13.00
CA GLU A 96 -3.30 -0.70 13.32
C GLU A 96 -2.89 0.23 14.46
N THR A 97 -3.68 1.27 14.78
CA THR A 97 -3.25 2.24 15.79
C THR A 97 -4.22 2.39 16.96
N GLY A 98 -5.46 1.92 16.84
CA GLY A 98 -6.51 2.18 17.81
C GLY A 98 -6.97 3.65 17.83
N TYR A 99 -6.71 4.39 16.77
CA TYR A 99 -7.22 5.74 16.59
C TYR A 99 -8.19 5.81 15.42
N ARG A 100 -9.17 6.70 15.54
CA ARG A 100 -10.05 7.11 14.45
C ARG A 100 -10.07 8.62 14.33
N THR A 101 -10.49 9.11 13.18
CA THR A 101 -10.67 10.54 12.93
C THR A 101 -11.79 10.81 11.94
N ASN A 102 -12.35 12.00 11.97
CA ASN A 102 -13.20 12.54 10.90
C ASN A 102 -12.43 13.49 9.96
N LYS A 103 -11.11 13.66 10.18
CA LYS A 103 -10.26 14.61 9.44
C LYS A 103 -9.12 13.86 8.75
N LEU A 104 -9.47 13.11 7.70
CA LEU A 104 -8.52 12.52 6.75
C LEU A 104 -8.36 13.44 5.54
N THR A 105 -7.14 13.91 5.31
CA THR A 105 -6.77 14.74 4.16
C THR A 105 -5.96 13.93 3.17
N PHE A 106 -6.45 13.76 1.94
CA PHE A 106 -5.66 13.15 0.88
C PHE A 106 -4.46 14.04 0.52
N LEU A 107 -3.25 13.48 0.54
CA LEU A 107 -2.02 14.18 0.20
C LEU A 107 -1.59 13.93 -1.24
N THR A 108 -1.39 12.68 -1.59
CA THR A 108 -0.90 12.25 -2.90
C THR A 108 -1.11 10.76 -3.10
N ASN A 109 -0.75 10.27 -4.28
CA ASN A 109 -0.54 8.85 -4.51
C ASN A 109 0.84 8.60 -5.11
N ILE A 110 1.40 7.44 -4.80
CA ILE A 110 2.71 7.01 -5.25
C ILE A 110 2.66 5.59 -5.79
N HIS A 111 3.68 5.20 -6.52
CA HIS A 111 3.99 3.82 -6.86
C HIS A 111 5.27 3.42 -6.16
N PRO A 112 5.22 2.63 -5.06
CA PRO A 112 6.39 2.34 -4.21
C PRO A 112 7.48 1.56 -4.96
N ALA A 113 7.09 0.73 -5.91
CA ALA A 113 8.00 -0.15 -6.64
C ALA A 113 7.64 -0.23 -8.12
N ILE A 114 7.97 0.80 -8.90
CA ILE A 114 7.58 0.94 -10.32
C ILE A 114 8.21 -0.09 -11.28
N GLY A 115 9.09 -0.95 -10.79
CA GLY A 115 9.85 -1.89 -11.63
C GLY A 115 9.09 -3.16 -12.00
N PHE A 116 8.16 -3.62 -11.13
CA PHE A 116 7.47 -4.90 -11.33
C PHE A 116 6.01 -4.96 -10.83
N PRO A 117 5.53 -4.25 -9.78
CA PRO A 117 4.09 -4.23 -9.48
C PRO A 117 3.40 -3.04 -10.14
N ASN A 118 2.10 -3.18 -10.34
CA ASN A 118 1.22 -2.07 -10.66
C ASN A 118 0.71 -1.34 -9.40
N GLU A 119 1.26 -1.64 -8.23
CA GLU A 119 0.84 -1.11 -6.95
C GLU A 119 0.72 0.40 -6.97
N LYS A 120 -0.42 0.89 -6.54
CA LYS A 120 -0.69 2.28 -6.26
C LYS A 120 -1.02 2.45 -4.79
N MET A 121 -0.36 3.39 -4.13
CA MET A 121 -0.56 3.68 -2.72
C MET A 121 -1.11 5.10 -2.57
N TRP A 122 -2.24 5.25 -1.87
CA TRP A 122 -2.84 6.53 -1.54
C TRP A 122 -2.41 6.95 -0.15
N MET A 123 -1.86 8.16 -0.03
CA MET A 123 -1.33 8.71 1.22
C MET A 123 -2.29 9.72 1.80
N TYR A 124 -2.60 9.57 3.09
CA TYR A 124 -3.48 10.45 3.85
C TYR A 124 -2.80 11.02 5.08
N LEU A 125 -3.18 12.24 5.45
CA LEU A 125 -2.88 12.84 6.75
C LEU A 125 -4.11 12.68 7.64
N ALA A 126 -3.91 12.14 8.85
CA ALA A 126 -4.95 11.98 9.85
C ALA A 126 -4.68 12.95 11.01
N GLU A 127 -5.61 13.84 11.28
CA GLU A 127 -5.55 14.82 12.36
C GLU A 127 -6.78 14.66 13.28
N ASP A 128 -6.76 15.33 14.43
CA ASP A 128 -7.86 15.32 15.42
C ASP A 128 -8.24 13.88 15.83
N LEU A 129 -7.23 13.08 16.17
CA LEU A 129 -7.34 11.67 16.48
C LEU A 129 -8.14 11.44 17.77
N ILE A 130 -9.03 10.47 17.75
CA ILE A 130 -9.84 9.99 18.88
C ILE A 130 -9.43 8.55 19.15
N GLN A 131 -8.98 8.26 20.37
CA GLN A 131 -8.59 6.91 20.77
C GLN A 131 -9.80 5.98 20.86
N THR A 132 -9.65 4.78 20.31
CA THR A 132 -10.61 3.67 20.38
C THR A 132 -9.96 2.44 20.98
N GLU A 133 -10.68 1.33 21.10
CA GLU A 133 -10.08 0.03 21.42
C GLU A 133 -9.46 -0.57 20.15
N ASN A 134 -8.25 -1.15 20.28
CA ASN A 134 -7.57 -1.81 19.16
C ASN A 134 -8.31 -3.08 18.73
N ASN A 135 -8.57 -3.21 17.44
CA ASN A 135 -9.11 -4.42 16.82
C ASN A 135 -8.07 -4.99 15.84
N LEU A 136 -6.99 -5.57 16.39
CA LEU A 136 -5.94 -6.22 15.59
C LEU A 136 -6.48 -7.43 14.83
N ASP A 137 -6.05 -7.59 13.60
CA ASP A 137 -6.20 -8.84 12.87
C ASP A 137 -5.38 -9.96 13.52
N LEU A 138 -5.89 -11.22 13.45
CA LEU A 138 -5.34 -12.37 14.18
C LEU A 138 -3.89 -12.75 13.79
N ASP A 139 -3.40 -12.27 12.67
CA ASP A 139 -2.06 -12.53 12.12
C ASP A 139 -1.15 -11.28 12.12
N GLU A 140 -1.60 -10.19 12.71
CA GLU A 140 -0.83 -8.95 12.84
C GLU A 140 -0.26 -8.79 14.25
N PHE A 141 1.08 -8.72 14.33
CA PHE A 141 1.84 -8.49 15.56
C PHE A 141 2.69 -7.24 15.37
N TRP A 142 2.28 -6.13 15.99
CA TRP A 142 3.01 -4.89 15.99
C TRP A 142 3.02 -4.22 17.37
N ASN A 143 3.97 -3.32 17.57
CA ASN A 143 4.04 -2.51 18.78
C ASN A 143 3.91 -1.03 18.41
N TYR A 144 3.00 -0.36 19.08
CA TYR A 144 2.81 1.08 18.98
C TYR A 144 3.99 1.84 19.63
N PHE A 145 4.52 2.84 18.92
CA PHE A 145 5.53 3.76 19.41
C PHE A 145 4.97 5.18 19.43
N PRO A 146 4.60 5.72 20.61
CA PRO A 146 4.09 7.07 20.72
C PRO A 146 5.16 8.16 20.60
N HIS A 147 6.44 7.81 20.51
CA HIS A 147 7.54 8.80 20.58
C HIS A 147 8.68 8.43 19.63
N LEU A 148 8.79 9.18 18.56
CA LEU A 148 10.05 9.49 17.86
C LEU A 148 10.14 10.99 17.67
#